data_4d9b240657233fc49a729ec4bb741a9e
#
_entry.id   4d9b240657233fc49a729ec4bb741a9e
#
_cell.length_a   1.000
_cell.length_b   1.000
_cell.length_c   1.000
_cell.angle_alpha   90.00
_cell.angle_beta   90.00
_cell.angle_gamma   90.00
#
_symmetry.space_group_name_H-M   'P 1'
#
loop_
_entity.id
_entity.type
_entity.pdbx_description
1 polymer ?
#
loop_
_entity_poly.entity_id
_entity_poly.type
_entity_poly.pdbx_seq_one_letter_code
_entity_poly.pdbx_strand_id
1 'polypeptide(L)'
;LADAGDGTNEGFPDLGFRTQTLDSPAAKGAYGLKDDQDGVLVIKVFEDSPAYGMIEENDVIVAIDDFAIAEDGSIKLSDEIQTDYKHAIDLHLVGDTVSLSLIRNGQPLDVNLEAREALDSYSLVMGERFDRAPEYVIYGGVLFVPLNMNLIKRWGNDWSRSAPVSLLQARNEWSSPQRRQLVVALQVLAADVNLG
;
A
#
# COMPACT_ATOMS: atom_id res chain seq x y z
N LEU A 1 -7.05 -18.60 9.05
CA LEU A 1 -7.64 -19.97 9.11
C LEU A 1 -9.17 -19.95 8.97
N ALA A 2 -9.84 -18.82 9.27
CA ALA A 2 -11.28 -18.66 9.08
C ALA A 2 -11.68 -18.46 7.61
N ASP A 3 -10.80 -17.89 6.81
CA ASP A 3 -10.97 -17.60 5.38
C ASP A 3 -10.99 -18.86 4.48
N ALA A 4 -10.57 -20.01 5.00
CA ALA A 4 -10.54 -21.26 4.24
C ALA A 4 -11.90 -22.03 4.21
N GLY A 5 -12.95 -21.47 4.81
CA GLY A 5 -14.22 -22.19 5.01
C GLY A 5 -15.14 -22.22 3.78
N ASP A 6 -15.06 -21.24 2.91
CA ASP A 6 -15.91 -21.12 1.70
C ASP A 6 -15.14 -21.35 0.38
N GLY A 7 -13.82 -21.57 0.44
CA GLY A 7 -12.97 -21.82 -0.72
C GLY A 7 -12.58 -20.57 -1.53
N THR A 8 -12.91 -19.37 -1.03
CA THR A 8 -12.47 -18.10 -1.56
C THR A 8 -11.33 -17.56 -0.72
N ASN A 9 -10.26 -17.06 -1.35
CA ASN A 9 -9.20 -16.35 -0.67
C ASN A 9 -9.46 -14.85 -0.87
N GLU A 10 -9.96 -14.19 0.17
CA GLU A 10 -10.26 -12.76 0.15
C GLU A 10 -9.01 -11.88 0.31
N GLY A 11 -7.82 -12.48 0.37
CA GLY A 11 -6.56 -11.76 0.49
C GLY A 11 -6.27 -11.29 1.92
N PHE A 12 -5.31 -10.37 2.04
CA PHE A 12 -4.98 -9.75 3.31
C PHE A 12 -5.73 -8.42 3.45
N PRO A 13 -6.21 -8.09 4.66
CA PRO A 13 -6.88 -6.80 4.91
C PRO A 13 -5.88 -5.64 4.80
N ASP A 14 -6.35 -4.50 4.29
CA ASP A 14 -5.59 -3.24 4.25
C ASP A 14 -6.57 -2.08 4.55
N LEU A 15 -6.06 -1.04 5.17
CA LEU A 15 -6.80 0.17 5.48
C LEU A 15 -6.48 1.33 4.53
N GLY A 16 -5.44 1.20 3.71
CA GLY A 16 -5.10 2.14 2.64
C GLY A 16 -4.37 3.39 3.10
N PHE A 17 -3.42 3.27 4.02
CA PHE A 17 -2.49 4.32 4.39
C PHE A 17 -1.05 3.80 4.50
N ARG A 18 -0.09 4.72 4.55
CA ARG A 18 1.32 4.42 4.83
C ARG A 18 1.81 5.32 5.95
N THR A 19 2.72 4.79 6.74
CA THR A 19 3.25 5.46 7.92
C THR A 19 4.76 5.46 7.96
N GLN A 20 5.31 6.29 8.82
CA GLN A 20 6.71 6.26 9.27
C GLN A 20 6.77 6.36 10.80
N THR A 21 7.85 5.91 11.40
CA THR A 21 8.13 6.05 12.83
C THR A 21 8.41 7.51 13.20
N LEU A 22 8.17 7.85 14.48
CA LEU A 22 8.46 9.15 15.06
C LEU A 22 9.51 9.01 16.16
N ASP A 23 10.79 8.87 15.76
CA ASP A 23 11.88 8.49 16.66
C ASP A 23 12.44 9.68 17.47
N SER A 24 12.00 10.91 17.19
CA SER A 24 12.55 12.12 17.78
C SER A 24 11.51 12.82 18.68
N PRO A 25 11.88 13.17 19.93
CA PRO A 25 10.99 13.96 20.82
C PRO A 25 10.52 15.28 20.18
N ALA A 26 11.39 15.94 19.39
CA ALA A 26 11.03 17.14 18.68
C ALA A 26 9.96 16.89 17.60
N ALA A 27 10.05 15.75 16.89
CA ALA A 27 9.03 15.34 15.93
C ALA A 27 7.71 15.02 16.64
N LYS A 28 7.73 14.23 17.72
CA LYS A 28 6.55 13.91 18.53
C LYS A 28 5.83 15.19 18.97
N GLY A 29 6.56 16.15 19.54
CA GLY A 29 6.00 17.44 19.96
C GLY A 29 5.41 18.26 18.82
N ALA A 30 6.03 18.22 17.62
CA ALA A 30 5.51 18.94 16.44
C ALA A 30 4.14 18.43 15.97
N TYR A 31 3.84 17.14 16.19
CA TYR A 31 2.55 16.51 15.87
C TYR A 31 1.59 16.47 17.09
N GLY A 32 1.99 17.08 18.22
CA GLY A 32 1.14 17.23 19.39
C GLY A 32 1.04 16.00 20.29
N LEU A 33 1.99 15.07 20.20
CA LEU A 33 2.10 13.97 21.15
C LEU A 33 2.66 14.49 22.48
N LYS A 34 2.22 13.89 23.57
CA LYS A 34 2.80 14.09 24.91
C LYS A 34 4.07 13.23 25.03
N ASP A 35 4.89 13.53 26.05
CA ASP A 35 6.16 12.84 26.26
C ASP A 35 6.03 11.32 26.53
N ASP A 36 4.87 10.88 27.00
CA ASP A 36 4.52 9.50 27.32
C ASP A 36 3.73 8.80 26.19
N GLN A 37 3.54 9.47 25.06
CA GLN A 37 2.81 8.95 23.90
C GLN A 37 3.77 8.59 22.78
N ASP A 38 3.51 7.44 22.19
CA ASP A 38 4.19 6.92 21.00
C ASP A 38 3.19 6.66 19.89
N GLY A 39 3.69 6.43 18.70
CA GLY A 39 2.86 6.12 17.53
C GLY A 39 3.60 6.25 16.22
N VAL A 40 2.85 6.07 15.14
CA VAL A 40 3.36 6.17 13.76
C VAL A 40 2.66 7.31 13.02
N LEU A 41 3.44 8.10 12.29
CA LEU A 41 2.95 9.23 11.50
C LEU A 41 2.38 8.74 10.18
N VAL A 42 1.16 9.14 9.86
CA VAL A 42 0.56 8.91 8.54
C VAL A 42 1.22 9.85 7.52
N ILE A 43 1.91 9.27 6.54
CA ILE A 43 2.60 10.01 5.47
C ILE A 43 1.86 9.96 4.14
N LYS A 44 0.91 9.02 3.99
CA LYS A 44 0.10 8.88 2.80
C LYS A 44 -1.23 8.21 3.10
N VAL A 45 -2.31 8.75 2.56
CA VAL A 45 -3.64 8.12 2.50
C VAL A 45 -3.99 7.92 1.03
N PHE A 46 -4.43 6.71 0.67
CA PHE A 46 -4.79 6.38 -0.71
C PHE A 46 -6.25 6.71 -0.98
N GLU A 47 -6.50 7.36 -2.11
CA GLU A 47 -7.85 7.55 -2.61
C GLU A 47 -8.49 6.18 -2.91
N ASP A 48 -9.81 6.08 -2.76
CA ASP A 48 -10.59 4.83 -2.88
C ASP A 48 -10.29 3.77 -1.77
N SER A 49 -9.58 4.13 -0.70
CA SER A 49 -9.29 3.25 0.44
C SER A 49 -10.27 3.46 1.60
N PRO A 50 -10.34 2.51 2.56
CA PRO A 50 -11.09 2.69 3.80
C PRO A 50 -10.70 3.94 4.60
N ALA A 51 -9.41 4.29 4.59
CA ALA A 51 -8.88 5.46 5.30
C ALA A 51 -9.25 6.79 4.64
N TYR A 52 -9.64 6.79 3.35
CA TYR A 52 -9.87 8.02 2.62
C TYR A 52 -11.03 8.85 3.20
N GLY A 53 -10.74 10.11 3.53
CA GLY A 53 -11.71 11.02 4.15
C GLY A 53 -11.93 10.81 5.65
N MET A 54 -11.36 9.73 6.24
CA MET A 54 -11.43 9.44 7.68
C MET A 54 -10.10 9.74 8.37
N ILE A 55 -8.98 9.40 7.72
CA ILE A 55 -7.62 9.66 8.17
C ILE A 55 -7.01 10.72 7.24
N GLU A 56 -6.11 11.53 7.77
CA GLU A 56 -5.39 12.57 7.03
C GLU A 56 -3.88 12.36 7.13
N GLU A 57 -3.15 12.85 6.11
CA GLU A 57 -1.69 12.93 6.19
C GLU A 57 -1.32 13.86 7.36
N ASN A 58 -0.35 13.47 8.16
CA ASN A 58 0.09 14.04 9.43
C ASN A 58 -0.75 13.67 10.67
N ASP A 59 -1.73 12.78 10.58
CA ASP A 59 -2.27 12.13 11.75
C ASP A 59 -1.20 11.22 12.37
N VAL A 60 -1.22 11.05 13.69
CA VAL A 60 -0.38 10.04 14.37
C VAL A 60 -1.28 8.95 14.92
N ILE A 61 -1.10 7.73 14.45
CA ILE A 61 -1.83 6.56 14.96
C ILE A 61 -1.09 6.07 16.20
N VAL A 62 -1.78 6.09 17.35
CA VAL A 62 -1.21 5.73 18.65
C VAL A 62 -1.67 4.35 19.12
N ALA A 63 -2.79 3.85 18.60
CA ALA A 63 -3.26 2.48 18.88
C ALA A 63 -4.09 1.94 17.72
N ILE A 64 -4.12 0.60 17.59
CA ILE A 64 -5.01 -0.16 16.73
C ILE A 64 -5.72 -1.18 17.63
N ASP A 65 -7.06 -1.13 17.66
CA ASP A 65 -7.86 -1.86 18.62
C ASP A 65 -7.34 -1.65 20.06
N ASP A 66 -7.03 -2.74 20.76
CA ASP A 66 -6.46 -2.69 22.12
C ASP A 66 -4.92 -2.60 22.15
N PHE A 67 -4.27 -2.52 20.99
CA PHE A 67 -2.81 -2.54 20.89
C PHE A 67 -2.24 -1.12 20.75
N ALA A 68 -1.58 -0.64 21.81
CA ALA A 68 -0.81 0.60 21.75
C ALA A 68 0.44 0.42 20.88
N ILE A 69 0.73 1.42 20.05
CA ILE A 69 1.88 1.43 19.13
C ILE A 69 3.06 2.09 19.84
N ALA A 70 4.20 1.39 19.89
CA ALA A 70 5.43 1.90 20.46
C ALA A 70 6.18 2.83 19.47
N GLU A 71 7.25 3.48 19.95
CA GLU A 71 8.07 4.44 19.19
C GLU A 71 8.64 3.86 17.88
N ASP A 72 9.00 2.57 17.90
CA ASP A 72 9.55 1.84 16.74
C ASP A 72 8.46 1.29 15.80
N GLY A 73 7.19 1.61 16.04
CA GLY A 73 6.06 1.10 15.28
C GLY A 73 5.63 -0.31 15.65
N SER A 74 6.14 -0.85 16.75
CA SER A 74 5.75 -2.18 17.20
C SER A 74 4.56 -2.15 18.17
N ILE A 75 3.90 -3.30 18.28
CA ILE A 75 2.84 -3.58 19.26
C ILE A 75 3.19 -4.82 20.07
N LYS A 76 2.65 -4.92 21.29
CA LYS A 76 2.75 -6.12 22.13
C LYS A 76 1.49 -6.97 21.97
N LEU A 77 1.65 -8.16 21.40
CA LEU A 77 0.55 -9.16 21.35
C LEU A 77 0.47 -9.93 22.67
N SER A 78 1.60 -10.11 23.36
CA SER A 78 1.71 -10.71 24.69
C SER A 78 2.98 -10.20 25.37
N ASP A 79 3.22 -10.63 26.62
CA ASP A 79 4.45 -10.26 27.35
C ASP A 79 5.74 -10.72 26.65
N GLU A 80 5.65 -11.75 25.79
CA GLU A 80 6.79 -12.35 25.10
C GLU A 80 6.84 -12.03 23.60
N ILE A 81 5.75 -11.52 23.02
CA ILE A 81 5.64 -11.33 21.57
C ILE A 81 5.42 -9.86 21.24
N GLN A 82 6.41 -9.29 20.55
CA GLN A 82 6.34 -7.95 19.96
C GLN A 82 6.46 -8.06 18.43
N THR A 83 5.67 -7.30 17.69
CA THR A 83 5.62 -7.35 16.22
C THR A 83 5.28 -5.97 15.64
N ASP A 84 5.39 -5.81 14.33
CA ASP A 84 4.95 -4.60 13.62
C ASP A 84 3.44 -4.38 13.83
N TYR A 85 3.01 -3.13 13.98
CA TYR A 85 1.61 -2.77 14.21
C TYR A 85 0.67 -3.26 13.10
N LYS A 86 1.16 -3.46 11.88
CA LYS A 86 0.35 -3.99 10.76
C LYS A 86 -0.20 -5.37 11.06
N HIS A 87 0.50 -6.13 11.92
CA HIS A 87 -0.01 -7.43 12.32
C HIS A 87 -1.35 -7.33 13.07
N ALA A 88 -1.66 -6.23 13.76
CA ALA A 88 -2.98 -6.03 14.35
C ALA A 88 -4.05 -5.95 13.25
N ILE A 89 -3.75 -5.33 12.10
CA ILE A 89 -4.65 -5.29 10.95
C ILE A 89 -4.80 -6.70 10.35
N ASP A 90 -3.71 -7.47 10.24
CA ASP A 90 -3.71 -8.84 9.69
C ASP A 90 -4.50 -9.84 10.55
N LEU A 91 -4.85 -9.51 11.81
CA LEU A 91 -5.72 -10.33 12.66
C LEU A 91 -7.19 -10.26 12.26
N HIS A 92 -7.57 -9.28 11.45
CA HIS A 92 -8.92 -9.10 10.94
C HIS A 92 -9.14 -9.83 9.62
N LEU A 93 -10.41 -10.03 9.28
CA LEU A 93 -10.83 -10.46 7.95
C LEU A 93 -11.25 -9.23 7.12
N VAL A 94 -11.29 -9.40 5.81
CA VAL A 94 -11.92 -8.43 4.92
C VAL A 94 -13.39 -8.25 5.32
N GLY A 95 -13.82 -6.99 5.49
CA GLY A 95 -15.14 -6.63 5.98
C GLY A 95 -15.23 -6.40 7.49
N ASP A 96 -14.21 -6.77 8.27
CA ASP A 96 -14.17 -6.47 9.69
C ASP A 96 -13.92 -4.98 9.94
N THR A 97 -14.40 -4.52 11.10
CA THR A 97 -14.14 -3.15 11.57
C THR A 97 -12.88 -3.12 12.41
N VAL A 98 -11.93 -2.27 12.04
CA VAL A 98 -10.70 -1.99 12.78
C VAL A 98 -10.82 -0.62 13.44
N SER A 99 -10.59 -0.54 14.74
CA SER A 99 -10.62 0.69 15.52
C SER A 99 -9.23 1.32 15.59
N LEU A 100 -9.13 2.61 15.29
CA LEU A 100 -7.86 3.35 15.32
C LEU A 100 -8.01 4.51 16.30
N SER A 101 -7.08 4.61 17.26
CA SER A 101 -6.91 5.82 18.07
C SER A 101 -5.76 6.63 17.48
N LEU A 102 -6.01 7.90 17.21
CA LEU A 102 -5.03 8.79 16.59
C LEU A 102 -5.02 10.18 17.23
N ILE A 103 -3.95 10.91 16.98
CA ILE A 103 -3.81 12.32 17.35
C ILE A 103 -3.81 13.14 16.05
N ARG A 104 -4.75 14.05 15.93
CA ARG A 104 -4.87 15.02 14.84
C ARG A 104 -4.73 16.42 15.39
N ASN A 105 -3.71 17.18 14.96
CA ASN A 105 -3.44 18.53 15.45
C ASN A 105 -3.38 18.62 16.99
N GLY A 106 -2.79 17.63 17.65
CA GLY A 106 -2.67 17.53 19.10
C GLY A 106 -3.97 17.14 19.84
N GLN A 107 -5.02 16.76 19.12
CA GLN A 107 -6.29 16.32 19.70
C GLN A 107 -6.52 14.83 19.44
N PRO A 108 -6.97 14.08 20.46
CA PRO A 108 -7.31 12.67 20.27
C PRO A 108 -8.55 12.52 19.39
N LEU A 109 -8.54 11.51 18.53
CA LEU A 109 -9.63 11.16 17.65
C LEU A 109 -9.66 9.63 17.47
N ASP A 110 -10.86 9.05 17.62
CA ASP A 110 -11.06 7.62 17.34
C ASP A 110 -11.81 7.47 16.01
N VAL A 111 -11.34 6.55 15.19
CA VAL A 111 -11.86 6.26 13.85
C VAL A 111 -12.05 4.77 13.70
N ASN A 112 -13.19 4.37 13.14
CA ASN A 112 -13.47 2.98 12.78
C ASN A 112 -13.45 2.83 11.27
N LEU A 113 -12.65 1.89 10.76
CA LEU A 113 -12.50 1.62 9.34
C LEU A 113 -12.91 0.17 9.03
N GLU A 114 -13.62 -0.03 7.94
CA GLU A 114 -13.88 -1.37 7.41
C GLU A 114 -12.68 -1.85 6.61
N ALA A 115 -12.04 -2.93 7.06
CA ALA A 115 -10.90 -3.53 6.36
C ALA A 115 -11.32 -4.03 4.97
N ARG A 116 -10.54 -3.71 3.95
CA ARG A 116 -10.76 -4.19 2.58
C ARG A 116 -9.58 -5.02 2.12
N GLU A 117 -9.80 -5.81 1.07
CA GLU A 117 -8.70 -6.52 0.42
C GLU A 117 -7.58 -5.55 0.08
N ALA A 118 -6.35 -5.91 0.48
CA ALA A 118 -5.16 -5.16 0.10
C ALA A 118 -5.07 -5.12 -1.41
N LEU A 119 -5.42 -4.00 -1.99
CA LEU A 119 -5.23 -3.80 -3.40
C LEU A 119 -3.72 -3.69 -3.64
N ASP A 120 -3.14 -4.61 -4.39
CA ASP A 120 -1.80 -4.47 -5.03
C ASP A 120 -1.66 -3.11 -5.76
N SER A 121 -2.76 -2.39 -5.86
CA SER A 121 -3.04 -1.25 -6.73
C SER A 121 -2.75 0.11 -6.15
N TYR A 122 -2.24 0.22 -4.92
CA TYR A 122 -1.75 1.52 -4.46
C TYR A 122 -0.40 1.89 -5.10
N SER A 123 0.31 0.92 -5.67
CA SER A 123 1.49 1.18 -6.49
C SER A 123 1.09 1.37 -7.95
N LEU A 124 1.66 2.39 -8.62
CA LEU A 124 1.44 2.62 -10.04
C LEU A 124 1.97 1.47 -10.91
N VAL A 125 3.00 0.77 -10.42
CA VAL A 125 3.56 -0.45 -11.02
C VAL A 125 3.16 -1.62 -10.15
N MET A 126 2.28 -2.46 -10.66
CA MET A 126 1.81 -3.64 -9.96
C MET A 126 2.94 -4.63 -9.68
N GLY A 127 2.82 -5.37 -8.57
CA GLY A 127 3.71 -6.46 -8.20
C GLY A 127 3.83 -7.56 -9.25
N GLU A 128 4.57 -8.61 -8.94
CA GLU A 128 4.65 -9.80 -9.81
C GLU A 128 3.35 -10.58 -9.74
N ARG A 129 2.85 -10.98 -10.91
CA ARG A 129 1.66 -11.81 -11.04
C ARG A 129 1.99 -13.05 -11.86
N PHE A 130 1.65 -14.22 -11.33
CA PHE A 130 1.88 -15.51 -11.97
C PHE A 130 0.58 -16.33 -12.10
N ASP A 131 -0.48 -15.85 -11.50
CA ASP A 131 -1.81 -16.48 -11.41
C ASP A 131 -2.75 -16.11 -12.55
N ARG A 132 -2.38 -15.09 -13.35
CA ARG A 132 -3.20 -14.54 -14.45
C ARG A 132 -2.43 -14.46 -15.73
N ALA A 133 -3.15 -14.65 -16.86
CA ALA A 133 -2.59 -14.35 -18.17
C ALA A 133 -2.26 -12.85 -18.28
N PRO A 134 -1.16 -12.48 -18.98
CA PRO A 134 -0.82 -11.08 -19.21
C PRO A 134 -1.94 -10.34 -19.94
N GLU A 135 -2.33 -9.19 -19.41
CA GLU A 135 -3.22 -8.28 -20.12
C GLU A 135 -2.47 -7.55 -21.22
N TYR A 136 -3.09 -7.41 -22.39
CA TYR A 136 -2.51 -6.66 -23.50
C TYR A 136 -3.58 -6.11 -24.43
N VAL A 137 -3.22 -5.08 -25.17
CA VAL A 137 -4.03 -4.51 -26.27
C VAL A 137 -3.13 -4.33 -27.49
N ILE A 138 -3.63 -4.69 -28.68
CA ILE A 138 -2.97 -4.38 -29.94
C ILE A 138 -3.78 -3.31 -30.65
N TYR A 139 -3.16 -2.17 -30.91
CA TYR A 139 -3.77 -1.07 -31.64
C TYR A 139 -2.78 -0.49 -32.64
N GLY A 140 -3.21 -0.32 -33.91
CA GLY A 140 -2.35 0.19 -34.98
C GLY A 140 -1.06 -0.61 -35.20
N GLY A 141 -1.07 -1.93 -34.94
CA GLY A 141 0.12 -2.79 -35.02
C GLY A 141 1.12 -2.63 -33.86
N VAL A 142 0.75 -1.88 -32.82
CA VAL A 142 1.57 -1.76 -31.60
C VAL A 142 0.96 -2.58 -30.47
N LEU A 143 1.80 -3.38 -29.81
CA LEU A 143 1.44 -4.13 -28.61
C LEU A 143 1.62 -3.25 -27.37
N PHE A 144 0.53 -3.02 -26.65
CA PHE A 144 0.51 -2.30 -25.38
C PHE A 144 0.26 -3.25 -24.22
N VAL A 145 1.03 -3.10 -23.14
CA VAL A 145 0.90 -3.92 -21.93
C VAL A 145 0.93 -3.02 -20.68
N PRO A 146 0.16 -3.35 -19.62
CA PRO A 146 0.32 -2.70 -18.33
C PRO A 146 1.71 -2.93 -17.77
N LEU A 147 2.34 -1.88 -17.23
CA LEU A 147 3.64 -2.00 -16.58
C LEU A 147 3.46 -2.72 -15.24
N ASN A 148 4.20 -3.79 -15.05
CA ASN A 148 4.27 -4.56 -13.80
C ASN A 148 5.71 -5.03 -13.54
N MET A 149 5.94 -5.61 -12.36
CA MET A 149 7.28 -6.09 -12.00
C MET A 149 7.74 -7.26 -12.85
N ASN A 150 6.85 -8.13 -13.39
CA ASN A 150 7.23 -9.16 -14.33
C ASN A 150 7.89 -8.59 -15.59
N LEU A 151 7.35 -7.45 -16.09
CA LEU A 151 7.92 -6.78 -17.26
C LEU A 151 9.29 -6.15 -16.92
N ILE A 152 9.38 -5.43 -15.77
CA ILE A 152 10.64 -4.81 -15.36
C ILE A 152 11.75 -5.85 -15.13
N LYS A 153 11.45 -6.99 -14.53
CA LYS A 153 12.42 -8.07 -14.29
C LYS A 153 12.93 -8.78 -15.56
N ARG A 154 12.32 -8.52 -16.73
CA ARG A 154 12.84 -9.05 -18.01
C ARG A 154 14.21 -8.47 -18.38
N TRP A 155 14.66 -7.38 -17.76
CA TRP A 155 16.05 -6.87 -17.89
C TRP A 155 17.09 -7.70 -17.12
N GLY A 156 16.70 -8.88 -16.60
CA GLY A 156 17.60 -9.85 -15.96
C GLY A 156 17.76 -9.64 -14.45
N ASN A 157 18.72 -10.34 -13.85
CA ASN A 157 18.93 -10.30 -12.39
C ASN A 157 19.31 -8.90 -11.88
N ASP A 158 19.99 -8.11 -12.72
CA ASP A 158 20.37 -6.72 -12.40
C ASP A 158 19.37 -5.69 -12.92
N TRP A 159 18.09 -6.05 -13.04
CA TRP A 159 17.02 -5.19 -13.56
C TRP A 159 16.99 -3.80 -12.91
N SER A 160 17.33 -3.71 -11.62
CA SER A 160 17.34 -2.44 -10.88
C SER A 160 18.38 -1.42 -11.40
N ARG A 161 19.34 -1.88 -12.22
CA ARG A 161 20.37 -1.04 -12.87
C ARG A 161 20.25 -1.01 -14.39
N SER A 162 19.69 -2.06 -14.98
CA SER A 162 19.65 -2.25 -16.44
C SER A 162 18.31 -1.85 -17.07
N ALA A 163 17.22 -1.82 -16.31
CA ALA A 163 15.94 -1.34 -16.83
C ALA A 163 15.96 0.19 -17.05
N PRO A 164 15.17 0.70 -18.00
CA PRO A 164 15.06 2.14 -18.24
C PRO A 164 14.72 2.92 -16.97
N VAL A 165 15.42 4.04 -16.74
CA VAL A 165 15.26 4.86 -15.53
C VAL A 165 13.82 5.31 -15.32
N SER A 166 13.10 5.63 -16.41
CA SER A 166 11.70 6.02 -16.35
C SER A 166 10.79 4.93 -15.77
N LEU A 167 11.05 3.65 -16.06
CA LEU A 167 10.30 2.52 -15.52
C LEU A 167 10.64 2.29 -14.05
N LEU A 168 11.92 2.49 -13.68
CA LEU A 168 12.37 2.37 -12.29
C LEU A 168 11.82 3.50 -11.40
N GLN A 169 11.72 4.72 -11.92
CA GLN A 169 11.11 5.84 -11.22
C GLN A 169 9.61 5.59 -10.99
N ALA A 170 8.91 5.13 -12.01
CA ALA A 170 7.48 4.84 -11.93
C ALA A 170 7.13 3.78 -10.86
N ARG A 171 8.06 2.88 -10.54
CA ARG A 171 7.90 1.88 -9.46
C ARG A 171 7.70 2.53 -8.08
N ASN A 172 8.24 3.72 -7.85
CA ASN A 172 8.14 4.43 -6.59
C ASN A 172 6.96 5.42 -6.57
N GLU A 173 6.19 5.47 -7.64
CA GLU A 173 5.00 6.32 -7.72
C GLU A 173 3.76 5.56 -7.23
N TRP A 174 2.83 6.31 -6.66
CA TRP A 174 1.54 5.80 -6.22
C TRP A 174 0.50 5.93 -7.33
N SER A 175 -0.45 5.02 -7.33
CA SER A 175 -1.64 5.14 -8.17
C SER A 175 -2.56 6.25 -7.65
N SER A 176 -3.37 6.80 -8.54
CA SER A 176 -4.44 7.75 -8.22
C SER A 176 -5.66 7.44 -9.08
N PRO A 177 -6.87 7.94 -8.78
CA PRO A 177 -8.05 7.74 -9.62
C PRO A 177 -7.84 8.16 -11.07
N GLN A 178 -6.99 9.18 -11.31
CA GLN A 178 -6.67 9.70 -12.63
C GLN A 178 -5.55 8.92 -13.33
N ARG A 179 -4.73 8.17 -12.57
CA ARG A 179 -3.57 7.42 -13.07
C ARG A 179 -3.43 6.11 -12.31
N ARG A 180 -4.25 5.14 -12.66
CA ARG A 180 -4.31 3.83 -11.97
C ARG A 180 -3.19 2.87 -12.36
N GLN A 181 -2.66 3.02 -13.58
CA GLN A 181 -1.61 2.15 -14.13
C GLN A 181 -0.83 2.87 -15.22
N LEU A 182 0.37 2.37 -15.50
CA LEU A 182 1.14 2.75 -16.68
C LEU A 182 0.99 1.70 -17.76
N VAL A 183 0.86 2.16 -19.00
CA VAL A 183 0.83 1.30 -20.19
C VAL A 183 2.08 1.55 -21.02
N VAL A 184 2.75 0.49 -21.39
CA VAL A 184 4.00 0.52 -22.17
C VAL A 184 3.74 -0.01 -23.56
N ALA A 185 4.19 0.73 -24.60
CA ALA A 185 4.29 0.22 -25.95
C ALA A 185 5.49 -0.76 -26.01
N LEU A 186 5.20 -2.05 -26.01
CA LEU A 186 6.22 -3.08 -25.85
C LEU A 186 6.89 -3.45 -27.16
N GLN A 187 6.10 -3.55 -28.24
CA GLN A 187 6.59 -4.03 -29.54
C GLN A 187 5.72 -3.46 -30.68
N VAL A 188 6.36 -3.16 -31.79
CA VAL A 188 5.69 -2.94 -33.08
C VAL A 188 5.60 -4.26 -33.81
N LEU A 189 4.38 -4.68 -34.11
CA LEU A 189 4.10 -5.90 -34.86
C LEU A 189 4.02 -5.58 -36.35
N ALA A 190 4.44 -6.50 -37.21
CA ALA A 190 4.20 -6.38 -38.64
C ALA A 190 2.69 -6.44 -38.90
N ALA A 191 2.14 -5.35 -39.38
CA ALA A 191 0.72 -5.21 -39.75
C ALA A 191 0.60 -4.30 -40.97
N ASP A 192 -0.48 -4.45 -41.73
CA ASP A 192 -0.68 -3.69 -42.98
C ASP A 192 -0.59 -2.17 -42.75
N VAL A 193 -0.97 -1.68 -41.58
CA VAL A 193 -0.87 -0.26 -41.21
C VAL A 193 0.56 0.24 -40.93
N ASN A 194 1.54 -0.68 -40.79
CA ASN A 194 2.93 -0.39 -40.47
C ASN A 194 3.90 -0.77 -41.58
N LEU A 195 3.39 -1.35 -42.68
CA LEU A 195 4.16 -1.82 -43.84
C LEU A 195 4.17 -0.78 -44.97
N GLY A 196 4.19 0.51 -44.62
CA GLY A 196 4.30 1.63 -45.55
C GLY A 196 5.77 2.01 -45.85
#